data_33dbb60f9e1b4925053bb1d98f09f2b0
#
_entry.id   33dbb60f9e1b4925053bb1d98f09f2b0
#
_cell.length_a   1.000
_cell.length_b   1.000
_cell.length_c   1.000
_cell.angle_alpha   90.00
_cell.angle_beta   90.00
_cell.angle_gamma   90.00
#
_symmetry.space_group_name_H-M   'P 1'
#
loop_
_entity.id
_entity.type
_entity.pdbx_description
1 polymer ?
#
loop_
_entity_poly.entity_id
_entity_poly.type
_entity_poly.pdbx_seq_one_letter_code
_entity_poly.pdbx_strand_id
1 'polypeptide(L)'
;AWTDVYLDPAGLGWMMSAIAPVYRDDFLEGVVGLDITVSGMLKEIAALQVPWNGYAMLVSRDNNIMALPPAGERDFKLSELTEFSYEEAVAREVLKPEDFKLDRQPGMARLLTDMAQSNGVGEAQLNGRGQLVAWSQIPQTGWRLLMVVDEAEIFADTEQLASRYRDIGYLLIAGLVVFYIVFFFWMWARSRRLSGDLATPMAAIVDMMRRIGKGDFHPKAPESNIHELQEMGSALLH
;
A
#
# COMPACT_ATOMS: atom_id res chain seq x y z
N ALA A 1 -38.52 19.79 -0.45
CA ALA A 1 -37.57 19.75 -1.55
C ALA A 1 -36.23 20.37 -1.11
N TRP A 2 -35.15 20.08 -1.82
CA TRP A 2 -33.85 20.69 -1.61
C TRP A 2 -33.46 21.47 -2.86
N THR A 3 -32.83 22.62 -2.65
CA THR A 3 -32.25 23.43 -3.76
C THR A 3 -30.86 22.89 -4.10
N ASP A 4 -30.34 23.26 -5.28
CA ASP A 4 -28.91 23.24 -5.53
C ASP A 4 -28.22 24.36 -4.73
N VAL A 5 -26.87 24.34 -4.77
CA VAL A 5 -26.08 25.40 -4.13
C VAL A 5 -26.24 26.71 -4.90
N TYR A 6 -26.61 27.75 -4.18
CA TYR A 6 -26.78 29.11 -4.72
C TYR A 6 -26.10 30.13 -3.81
N LEU A 7 -25.84 31.32 -4.37
CA LEU A 7 -25.32 32.45 -3.62
C LEU A 7 -26.48 33.21 -3.00
N ASP A 8 -26.45 33.39 -1.67
CA ASP A 8 -27.48 34.13 -0.94
C ASP A 8 -27.41 35.62 -1.25
N PRO A 9 -28.48 36.21 -1.79
CA PRO A 9 -28.52 37.66 -2.05
C PRO A 9 -28.50 38.52 -0.76
N ALA A 10 -28.81 37.93 0.40
CA ALA A 10 -28.76 38.62 1.69
C ALA A 10 -27.36 38.65 2.33
N GLY A 11 -26.35 37.98 1.71
CA GLY A 11 -24.97 38.10 2.12
C GLY A 11 -24.49 37.06 3.11
N LEU A 12 -25.19 35.93 3.25
CA LEU A 12 -24.76 34.79 4.09
C LEU A 12 -23.81 33.81 3.39
N GLY A 13 -23.52 34.05 2.09
CA GLY A 13 -22.63 33.26 1.28
C GLY A 13 -23.29 32.16 0.47
N TRP A 14 -22.49 31.21 0.04
CA TRP A 14 -22.97 30.04 -0.69
C TRP A 14 -23.74 29.12 0.24
N MET A 15 -24.96 28.74 -0.14
CA MET A 15 -25.86 27.94 0.66
C MET A 15 -26.76 27.04 -0.19
N MET A 16 -27.48 26.17 0.48
CA MET A 16 -28.60 25.42 -0.05
C MET A 16 -29.74 25.42 0.95
N SER A 17 -30.98 25.30 0.48
CA SER A 17 -32.15 25.36 1.33
C SER A 17 -32.97 24.06 1.26
N ALA A 18 -33.39 23.60 2.42
CA ALA A 18 -34.46 22.63 2.55
C ALA A 18 -35.79 23.39 2.57
N ILE A 19 -36.68 23.15 1.63
CA ILE A 19 -37.96 23.87 1.49
C ILE A 19 -39.13 22.91 1.68
N ALA A 20 -40.09 23.35 2.49
CA ALA A 20 -41.35 22.63 2.72
C ALA A 20 -42.53 23.61 2.53
N PRO A 21 -43.54 23.25 1.71
CA PRO A 21 -44.74 24.05 1.59
C PRO A 21 -45.63 23.90 2.83
N VAL A 22 -46.30 24.93 3.20
CA VAL A 22 -47.29 24.98 4.28
C VAL A 22 -48.65 25.16 3.66
N TYR A 23 -49.53 24.20 3.87
CA TYR A 23 -50.89 24.22 3.35
C TYR A 23 -51.88 24.38 4.49
N ARG A 24 -52.98 25.10 4.20
CA ARG A 24 -54.22 25.05 4.97
C ARG A 24 -55.32 24.52 4.04
N ASP A 25 -55.86 23.36 4.35
CA ASP A 25 -56.69 22.58 3.44
C ASP A 25 -55.93 22.38 2.10
N ASP A 26 -56.47 22.80 0.95
CA ASP A 26 -55.78 22.74 -0.35
C ASP A 26 -55.10 24.06 -0.76
N PHE A 27 -55.08 25.07 0.13
CA PHE A 27 -54.47 26.38 -0.16
C PHE A 27 -53.03 26.46 0.35
N LEU A 28 -52.10 26.80 -0.54
CA LEU A 28 -50.73 27.05 -0.18
C LEU A 28 -50.58 28.38 0.57
N GLU A 29 -50.39 28.34 1.88
CA GLU A 29 -50.26 29.53 2.72
C GLU A 29 -48.84 30.15 2.68
N GLY A 30 -47.82 29.30 2.43
CA GLY A 30 -46.45 29.75 2.40
C GLY A 30 -45.46 28.60 2.23
N VAL A 31 -44.18 28.96 2.34
CA VAL A 31 -43.06 28.01 2.28
C VAL A 31 -42.15 28.31 3.47
N VAL A 32 -41.74 27.26 4.16
CA VAL A 32 -40.72 27.33 5.19
C VAL A 32 -39.40 26.82 4.60
N GLY A 33 -38.32 27.56 4.76
CA GLY A 33 -36.97 27.21 4.36
C GLY A 33 -36.04 27.05 5.57
N LEU A 34 -35.11 26.12 5.48
CA LEU A 34 -33.97 25.99 6.37
C LEU A 34 -32.70 26.03 5.49
N ASP A 35 -31.85 27.03 5.78
CA ASP A 35 -30.64 27.24 5.00
C ASP A 35 -29.42 26.62 5.66
N ILE A 36 -28.59 25.97 4.84
CA ILE A 36 -27.34 25.39 5.24
C ILE A 36 -26.23 25.97 4.39
N THR A 37 -25.24 26.60 5.04
CA THR A 37 -24.12 27.19 4.32
C THR A 37 -23.12 26.13 3.84
N VAL A 38 -22.49 26.34 2.69
CA VAL A 38 -21.41 25.50 2.18
C VAL A 38 -20.26 25.42 3.18
N SER A 39 -19.90 26.54 3.82
CA SER A 39 -18.87 26.57 4.86
C SER A 39 -19.20 25.68 6.07
N GLY A 40 -20.47 25.68 6.50
CA GLY A 40 -20.94 24.78 7.57
C GLY A 40 -20.82 23.31 7.16
N MET A 41 -21.23 22.99 5.94
CA MET A 41 -21.15 21.63 5.40
C MET A 41 -19.71 21.15 5.22
N LEU A 42 -18.81 22.00 4.72
CA LEU A 42 -17.37 21.70 4.61
C LEU A 42 -16.77 21.34 5.97
N LYS A 43 -17.18 22.05 7.04
CA LYS A 43 -16.72 21.77 8.39
C LYS A 43 -17.13 20.36 8.85
N GLU A 44 -18.36 19.97 8.58
CA GLU A 44 -18.85 18.61 8.92
C GLU A 44 -18.17 17.53 8.08
N ILE A 45 -17.98 17.77 6.77
CA ILE A 45 -17.30 16.84 5.87
C ILE A 45 -15.82 16.69 6.23
N ALA A 46 -15.14 17.80 6.57
CA ALA A 46 -13.74 17.78 7.00
C ALA A 46 -13.52 17.02 8.33
N ALA A 47 -14.55 16.90 9.16
CA ALA A 47 -14.51 16.10 10.38
C ALA A 47 -14.57 14.58 10.12
N LEU A 48 -14.96 14.16 8.92
CA LEU A 48 -14.98 12.74 8.54
C LEU A 48 -13.56 12.21 8.41
N GLN A 49 -13.26 11.16 9.14
CA GLN A 49 -11.98 10.47 9.04
C GLN A 49 -12.01 9.52 7.83
N VAL A 50 -11.40 9.92 6.73
CA VAL A 50 -11.19 9.07 5.56
C VAL A 50 -9.82 8.40 5.69
N PRO A 51 -9.73 7.06 5.61
CA PRO A 51 -8.45 6.36 5.70
C PRO A 51 -7.52 6.75 4.53
N TRP A 52 -6.22 6.39 4.68
CA TRP A 52 -5.18 6.61 3.66
C TRP A 52 -5.06 8.06 3.19
N ASN A 53 -5.14 9.03 4.12
CA ASN A 53 -5.08 10.46 3.82
C ASN A 53 -6.10 10.93 2.76
N GLY A 54 -7.17 10.18 2.58
CA GLY A 54 -8.25 10.51 1.68
C GLY A 54 -9.10 11.69 2.18
N TYR A 55 -10.01 12.12 1.36
CA TYR A 55 -10.98 13.16 1.71
C TYR A 55 -12.38 12.79 1.27
N ALA A 56 -13.37 13.40 1.92
CA ALA A 56 -14.77 13.30 1.53
C ALA A 56 -15.22 14.59 0.81
N MET A 57 -16.16 14.45 -0.12
CA MET A 57 -16.82 15.57 -0.79
C MET A 57 -18.30 15.26 -1.00
N LEU A 58 -19.11 16.30 -1.16
CA LEU A 58 -20.53 16.16 -1.38
C LEU A 58 -20.92 16.61 -2.78
N VAL A 59 -21.77 15.80 -3.43
CA VAL A 59 -22.23 16.03 -4.79
C VAL A 59 -23.75 15.99 -4.84
N SER A 60 -24.36 16.92 -5.57
CA SER A 60 -25.81 16.96 -5.76
C SER A 60 -26.31 15.81 -6.62
N ARG A 61 -27.62 15.64 -6.68
CA ARG A 61 -28.29 14.71 -7.57
C ARG A 61 -27.94 14.94 -9.05
N ASP A 62 -27.69 16.19 -9.42
CA ASP A 62 -27.37 16.59 -10.80
C ASP A 62 -25.86 16.69 -11.06
N ASN A 63 -25.08 15.99 -10.23
CA ASN A 63 -23.62 15.91 -10.30
C ASN A 63 -22.87 17.23 -10.07
N ASN A 64 -23.49 18.21 -9.42
CA ASN A 64 -22.80 19.42 -9.01
C ASN A 64 -22.02 19.18 -7.72
N ILE A 65 -20.76 19.60 -7.66
CA ILE A 65 -19.94 19.57 -6.44
C ILE A 65 -20.50 20.62 -5.49
N MET A 66 -21.07 20.17 -4.38
CA MET A 66 -21.72 21.03 -3.39
C MET A 66 -20.73 21.52 -2.35
N ALA A 67 -19.83 20.64 -1.90
CA ALA A 67 -18.81 20.96 -0.92
C ALA A 67 -17.51 20.22 -1.29
N LEU A 68 -16.44 20.98 -1.52
CA LEU A 68 -15.12 20.50 -1.92
C LEU A 68 -14.07 20.90 -0.88
N PRO A 69 -13.48 19.95 -0.13
CA PRO A 69 -12.45 20.27 0.84
C PRO A 69 -11.14 20.68 0.16
N PRO A 70 -10.19 21.32 0.89
CA PRO A 70 -8.92 21.79 0.31
C PRO A 70 -8.08 20.70 -0.37
N ALA A 71 -8.20 19.44 0.05
CA ALA A 71 -7.54 18.31 -0.63
C ALA A 71 -8.14 18.09 -2.03
N GLY A 72 -9.47 18.15 -2.13
CA GLY A 72 -10.18 18.03 -3.41
C GLY A 72 -9.93 19.22 -4.35
N GLU A 73 -9.77 20.43 -3.83
CA GLU A 73 -9.44 21.61 -4.66
C GLU A 73 -8.18 21.38 -5.52
N ARG A 74 -7.19 20.72 -4.95
CA ARG A 74 -5.93 20.38 -5.66
C ARG A 74 -6.15 19.33 -6.75
N ASP A 75 -6.99 18.36 -6.49
CA ASP A 75 -7.22 17.23 -7.41
C ASP A 75 -8.13 17.65 -8.57
N PHE A 76 -9.14 18.44 -8.29
CA PHE A 76 -10.06 18.97 -9.30
C PHE A 76 -9.58 20.27 -9.94
N LYS A 77 -8.52 20.93 -9.42
CA LYS A 77 -8.03 22.26 -9.82
C LYS A 77 -9.11 23.33 -9.72
N LEU A 78 -9.92 23.22 -8.71
CA LEU A 78 -10.98 24.17 -8.38
C LEU A 78 -10.67 24.82 -7.03
N SER A 79 -11.18 26.01 -6.81
CA SER A 79 -11.19 26.65 -5.49
C SER A 79 -12.63 26.71 -5.00
N GLU A 80 -12.87 26.22 -3.78
CA GLU A 80 -14.21 26.26 -3.22
C GLU A 80 -14.67 27.69 -2.96
N LEU A 81 -15.92 27.93 -3.25
CA LEU A 81 -16.53 29.24 -3.14
C LEU A 81 -16.99 29.51 -1.70
N THR A 82 -16.03 29.80 -0.81
CA THR A 82 -16.30 30.12 0.60
C THR A 82 -16.39 31.64 0.86
N GLU A 83 -15.71 32.43 0.03
CA GLU A 83 -15.69 33.89 0.12
C GLU A 83 -16.45 34.52 -1.05
N PHE A 84 -17.13 35.60 -0.81
CA PHE A 84 -17.88 36.37 -1.83
C PHE A 84 -17.98 37.80 -1.38
N SER A 85 -18.12 38.73 -2.35
CA SER A 85 -18.51 40.09 -2.09
C SER A 85 -19.99 40.30 -2.43
N TYR A 86 -20.65 41.19 -1.72
CA TYR A 86 -22.04 41.54 -2.00
C TYR A 86 -22.25 42.04 -3.46
N GLU A 87 -21.24 42.72 -4.00
CA GLU A 87 -21.26 43.22 -5.39
C GLU A 87 -21.20 42.05 -6.38
N GLU A 88 -20.48 40.98 -6.08
CA GLU A 88 -20.44 39.77 -6.91
C GLU A 88 -21.74 38.98 -6.83
N ALA A 89 -22.38 38.93 -5.67
CA ALA A 89 -23.68 38.26 -5.48
C ALA A 89 -24.79 38.87 -6.30
N VAL A 90 -24.74 40.20 -6.51
CA VAL A 90 -25.77 40.94 -7.28
C VAL A 90 -25.46 40.93 -8.78
N ALA A 91 -24.20 40.79 -9.19
CA ALA A 91 -23.75 40.94 -10.57
C ALA A 91 -23.59 39.63 -11.35
N ARG A 92 -23.60 38.46 -10.69
CA ARG A 92 -23.34 37.15 -11.31
C ARG A 92 -24.53 36.19 -11.22
N GLU A 93 -24.45 35.12 -12.00
CA GLU A 93 -25.36 33.98 -11.88
C GLU A 93 -25.35 33.42 -10.45
N VAL A 94 -26.55 33.20 -9.93
CA VAL A 94 -26.80 32.78 -8.55
C VAL A 94 -26.35 31.33 -8.27
N LEU A 95 -26.05 30.56 -9.30
CA LEU A 95 -25.65 29.16 -9.20
C LEU A 95 -24.12 28.98 -9.26
N LYS A 96 -23.62 27.92 -8.69
CA LYS A 96 -22.20 27.53 -8.83
C LYS A 96 -21.82 27.40 -10.30
N PRO A 97 -20.59 27.83 -10.68
CA PRO A 97 -20.10 27.73 -12.05
C PRO A 97 -20.16 26.31 -12.60
N GLU A 98 -20.32 26.18 -13.92
CA GLU A 98 -20.33 24.89 -14.64
C GLU A 98 -19.10 24.04 -14.39
N ASP A 99 -17.97 24.65 -14.03
CA ASP A 99 -16.74 23.95 -13.69
C ASP A 99 -16.86 23.04 -12.43
N PHE A 100 -17.87 23.31 -11.60
CA PHE A 100 -18.19 22.46 -10.44
C PHE A 100 -19.04 21.24 -10.79
N LYS A 101 -19.37 21.02 -12.07
CA LYS A 101 -20.03 19.79 -12.50
C LYS A 101 -19.01 18.65 -12.70
N LEU A 102 -19.29 17.48 -12.13
CA LEU A 102 -18.43 16.31 -12.27
C LEU A 102 -18.31 15.84 -13.72
N ASP A 103 -19.31 16.03 -14.54
CA ASP A 103 -19.29 15.67 -15.96
C ASP A 103 -18.33 16.54 -16.78
N ARG A 104 -17.98 17.73 -16.28
CA ARG A 104 -16.97 18.62 -16.86
C ARG A 104 -15.55 18.30 -16.41
N GLN A 105 -15.41 17.47 -15.36
CA GLN A 105 -14.11 17.16 -14.80
C GLN A 105 -13.39 16.06 -15.60
N PRO A 106 -12.15 16.34 -16.07
CA PRO A 106 -11.37 15.35 -16.77
C PRO A 106 -11.14 14.09 -15.89
N GLY A 107 -11.36 12.90 -16.46
CA GLY A 107 -11.14 11.64 -15.76
C GLY A 107 -12.33 11.12 -14.94
N MET A 108 -13.43 11.88 -14.82
CA MET A 108 -14.63 11.45 -14.10
C MET A 108 -15.68 10.73 -14.96
N ALA A 109 -15.57 10.81 -16.29
CA ALA A 109 -16.59 10.30 -17.22
C ALA A 109 -16.90 8.80 -17.02
N ARG A 110 -15.89 7.98 -16.76
CA ARG A 110 -16.07 6.55 -16.50
C ARG A 110 -16.79 6.32 -15.18
N LEU A 111 -16.36 6.99 -14.13
CA LEU A 111 -16.93 6.89 -12.80
C LEU A 111 -18.40 7.29 -12.77
N LEU A 112 -18.80 8.32 -13.51
CA LEU A 112 -20.18 8.79 -13.60
C LEU A 112 -21.13 7.70 -14.13
N THR A 113 -20.66 6.86 -15.02
CA THR A 113 -21.45 5.70 -15.52
C THR A 113 -21.69 4.69 -14.41
N ASP A 114 -20.67 4.42 -13.58
CA ASP A 114 -20.75 3.48 -12.46
C ASP A 114 -21.59 4.07 -11.30
N MET A 115 -21.56 5.39 -11.12
CA MET A 115 -22.35 6.13 -10.14
C MET A 115 -23.87 6.13 -10.42
N ALA A 116 -24.32 5.51 -11.49
CA ALA A 116 -25.75 5.24 -11.69
C ALA A 116 -26.31 4.32 -10.57
N GLN A 117 -25.47 3.56 -9.90
CA GLN A 117 -25.84 2.79 -8.70
C GLN A 117 -25.80 3.69 -7.45
N SER A 118 -26.64 3.37 -6.46
CA SER A 118 -26.76 4.15 -5.23
C SER A 118 -25.47 4.18 -4.40
N ASN A 119 -24.67 3.12 -4.45
CA ASN A 119 -23.37 3.00 -3.79
C ASN A 119 -22.44 2.15 -4.61
N GLY A 120 -21.15 2.41 -4.49
CA GLY A 120 -20.14 1.66 -5.19
C GLY A 120 -18.74 2.20 -4.95
N VAL A 121 -17.80 1.59 -5.66
CA VAL A 121 -16.40 2.01 -5.70
C VAL A 121 -15.94 1.94 -7.15
N GLY A 122 -15.22 2.94 -7.61
CA GLY A 122 -14.67 3.00 -8.96
C GLY A 122 -13.35 3.75 -8.99
N GLU A 123 -12.72 3.74 -10.15
CA GLU A 123 -11.45 4.42 -10.39
C GLU A 123 -11.67 5.73 -11.15
N ALA A 124 -10.92 6.77 -10.77
CA ALA A 124 -10.88 8.03 -11.45
C ALA A 124 -9.43 8.49 -11.67
N GLN A 125 -9.21 9.28 -12.71
CA GLN A 125 -7.92 9.92 -12.98
C GLN A 125 -8.02 11.40 -12.65
N LEU A 126 -7.55 11.81 -11.46
CA LEU A 126 -7.60 13.20 -11.03
C LEU A 126 -6.18 13.78 -10.98
N ASN A 127 -5.99 14.91 -11.61
CA ASN A 127 -4.70 15.61 -11.67
C ASN A 127 -3.52 14.68 -12.08
N GLY A 128 -3.77 13.70 -12.97
CA GLY A 128 -2.76 12.76 -13.46
C GLY A 128 -2.41 11.63 -12.50
N ARG A 129 -3.17 11.47 -11.40
CA ARG A 129 -3.01 10.38 -10.43
C ARG A 129 -4.23 9.46 -10.44
N GLY A 130 -3.98 8.17 -10.24
CA GLY A 130 -5.05 7.19 -10.01
C GLY A 130 -5.66 7.40 -8.64
N GLN A 131 -6.97 7.54 -8.59
CA GLN A 131 -7.74 7.71 -7.37
C GLN A 131 -8.81 6.62 -7.29
N LEU A 132 -9.00 6.05 -6.13
CA LEU A 132 -10.16 5.24 -5.82
C LEU A 132 -11.24 6.13 -5.22
N VAL A 133 -12.45 6.05 -5.79
CA VAL A 133 -13.59 6.84 -5.35
C VAL A 133 -14.70 5.91 -4.91
N ALA A 134 -15.03 5.96 -3.64
CA ALA A 134 -16.22 5.30 -3.10
C ALA A 134 -17.35 6.31 -3.00
N TRP A 135 -18.57 5.91 -3.33
CA TRP A 135 -19.74 6.78 -3.21
C TRP A 135 -20.89 6.07 -2.52
N SER A 136 -21.69 6.86 -1.83
CA SER A 136 -22.96 6.43 -1.26
C SER A 136 -24.00 7.52 -1.41
N GLN A 137 -25.20 7.14 -1.87
CA GLN A 137 -26.31 8.06 -2.01
C GLN A 137 -27.05 8.25 -0.69
N ILE A 138 -27.34 9.49 -0.35
CA ILE A 138 -28.19 9.87 0.78
C ILE A 138 -29.67 9.83 0.32
N PRO A 139 -30.47 8.86 0.81
CA PRO A 139 -31.81 8.64 0.23
C PRO A 139 -32.75 9.85 0.34
N GLN A 140 -32.62 10.66 1.40
CA GLN A 140 -33.52 11.78 1.71
C GLN A 140 -33.32 12.96 0.75
N THR A 141 -32.11 13.16 0.25
CA THR A 141 -31.75 14.29 -0.61
C THR A 141 -31.47 13.87 -2.05
N GLY A 142 -31.06 12.61 -2.26
CA GLY A 142 -30.55 12.13 -3.51
C GLY A 142 -29.08 12.56 -3.76
N TRP A 143 -28.46 13.25 -2.81
CA TRP A 143 -27.05 13.64 -2.87
C TRP A 143 -26.15 12.41 -2.72
N ARG A 144 -24.89 12.56 -3.14
CA ARG A 144 -23.87 11.52 -3.00
C ARG A 144 -22.71 12.04 -2.16
N LEU A 145 -22.38 11.31 -1.13
CA LEU A 145 -21.12 11.46 -0.41
C LEU A 145 -20.07 10.64 -1.14
N LEU A 146 -19.02 11.28 -1.63
CA LEU A 146 -17.88 10.66 -2.27
C LEU A 146 -16.70 10.68 -1.31
N MET A 147 -15.99 9.56 -1.22
CA MET A 147 -14.70 9.44 -0.54
C MET A 147 -13.64 9.17 -1.59
N VAL A 148 -12.62 10.01 -1.65
CA VAL A 148 -11.54 9.96 -2.64
C VAL A 148 -10.24 9.63 -1.93
N VAL A 149 -9.52 8.62 -2.42
CA VAL A 149 -8.27 8.15 -1.85
C VAL A 149 -7.26 7.92 -2.96
N ASP A 150 -6.03 8.37 -2.77
CA ASP A 150 -4.95 8.11 -3.71
C ASP A 150 -4.60 6.61 -3.71
N GLU A 151 -4.63 5.99 -4.89
CA GLU A 151 -4.31 4.58 -5.05
C GLU A 151 -2.90 4.24 -4.52
N ALA A 152 -1.94 5.13 -4.72
CA ALA A 152 -0.59 4.96 -4.23
C ALA A 152 -0.50 4.91 -2.69
N GLU A 153 -1.36 5.66 -1.98
CA GLU A 153 -1.40 5.66 -0.51
C GLU A 153 -1.91 4.32 0.04
N ILE A 154 -2.88 3.70 -0.63
CA ILE A 154 -3.41 2.39 -0.23
C ILE A 154 -2.32 1.31 -0.32
N PHE A 155 -1.48 1.36 -1.35
CA PHE A 155 -0.43 0.38 -1.59
C PHE A 155 0.90 0.71 -0.92
N ALA A 156 1.10 1.93 -0.42
CA ALA A 156 2.34 2.37 0.22
C ALA A 156 2.74 1.47 1.40
N ASP A 157 1.79 1.10 2.25
CA ASP A 157 2.02 0.19 3.38
C ASP A 157 2.40 -1.22 2.91
N THR A 158 1.83 -1.67 1.81
CA THR A 158 2.10 -3.01 1.24
C THR A 158 3.50 -3.06 0.62
N GLU A 159 3.95 -2.01 -0.04
CA GLU A 159 5.31 -1.93 -0.60
C GLU A 159 6.38 -1.88 0.48
N GLN A 160 6.14 -1.18 1.58
CA GLN A 160 7.03 -1.18 2.74
C GLN A 160 7.18 -2.57 3.37
N LEU A 161 6.08 -3.29 3.53
CA LEU A 161 6.09 -4.68 4.00
C LEU A 161 6.83 -5.59 3.01
N ALA A 162 6.56 -5.50 1.73
CA ALA A 162 7.22 -6.30 0.69
C ALA A 162 8.74 -6.07 0.65
N SER A 163 9.22 -4.83 0.83
CA SER A 163 10.65 -4.52 0.89
C SER A 163 11.33 -5.15 2.10
N ARG A 164 10.72 -5.07 3.29
CA ARG A 164 11.25 -5.71 4.51
C ARG A 164 11.34 -7.23 4.39
N TYR A 165 10.31 -7.87 3.84
CA TYR A 165 10.34 -9.33 3.62
C TYR A 165 11.39 -9.75 2.59
N ARG A 166 11.62 -8.95 1.58
CA ARG A 166 12.69 -9.17 0.59
C ARG A 166 14.07 -9.09 1.22
N ASP A 167 14.33 -8.10 2.07
CA ASP A 167 15.60 -7.92 2.76
C ASP A 167 15.88 -9.08 3.74
N ILE A 168 14.85 -9.52 4.49
CA ILE A 168 14.93 -10.70 5.35
C ILE A 168 15.21 -11.95 4.51
N GLY A 169 14.55 -12.09 3.35
CA GLY A 169 14.78 -13.19 2.41
C GLY A 169 16.23 -13.26 1.92
N TYR A 170 16.82 -12.13 1.52
CA TYR A 170 18.22 -12.06 1.12
C TYR A 170 19.17 -12.39 2.26
N LEU A 171 18.88 -11.94 3.47
CA LEU A 171 19.69 -12.23 4.66
C LEU A 171 19.68 -13.74 4.99
N LEU A 172 18.51 -14.39 4.89
CA LEU A 172 18.40 -15.85 5.09
C LEU A 172 19.17 -16.63 4.02
N ILE A 173 19.07 -16.23 2.75
CA ILE A 173 19.82 -16.87 1.66
C ILE A 173 21.32 -16.68 1.87
N ALA A 174 21.78 -15.48 2.21
CA ALA A 174 23.18 -15.20 2.50
C ALA A 174 23.69 -16.06 3.69
N GLY A 175 22.89 -16.14 4.77
CA GLY A 175 23.19 -16.99 5.93
C GLY A 175 23.32 -18.47 5.56
N LEU A 176 22.42 -18.96 4.71
CA LEU A 176 22.47 -20.33 4.21
C LEU A 176 23.73 -20.61 3.37
N VAL A 177 24.09 -19.69 2.48
CA VAL A 177 25.32 -19.79 1.66
C VAL A 177 26.56 -19.82 2.55
N VAL A 178 26.65 -18.92 3.53
CA VAL A 178 27.77 -18.90 4.49
C VAL A 178 27.83 -20.21 5.28
N PHE A 179 26.68 -20.70 5.75
CA PHE A 179 26.60 -21.99 6.45
C PHE A 179 27.14 -23.13 5.60
N TYR A 180 26.75 -23.22 4.33
CA TYR A 180 27.26 -24.26 3.42
C TYR A 180 28.77 -24.13 3.15
N ILE A 181 29.27 -22.90 2.96
CA ILE A 181 30.71 -22.67 2.76
C ILE A 181 31.50 -23.17 3.99
N VAL A 182 31.06 -22.80 5.19
CA VAL A 182 31.71 -23.22 6.45
C VAL A 182 31.61 -24.75 6.63
N PHE A 183 30.42 -25.30 6.38
CA PHE A 183 30.20 -26.77 6.48
C PHE A 183 31.09 -27.56 5.51
N PHE A 184 31.15 -27.18 4.23
CA PHE A 184 31.97 -27.85 3.24
C PHE A 184 33.46 -27.64 3.51
N PHE A 185 33.89 -26.48 3.98
CA PHE A 185 35.26 -26.23 4.39
C PHE A 185 35.66 -27.09 5.58
N TRP A 186 34.79 -27.21 6.59
CA TRP A 186 34.99 -28.08 7.75
C TRP A 186 35.07 -29.55 7.35
N MET A 187 34.16 -30.00 6.51
CA MET A 187 34.13 -31.37 6.00
C MET A 187 35.37 -31.67 5.16
N TRP A 188 35.81 -30.76 4.30
CA TRP A 188 37.03 -30.89 3.52
C TRP A 188 38.29 -30.97 4.40
N ALA A 189 38.41 -30.08 5.39
CA ALA A 189 39.52 -30.11 6.34
C ALA A 189 39.56 -31.42 7.15
N ARG A 190 38.40 -31.93 7.57
CA ARG A 190 38.27 -33.21 8.25
C ARG A 190 38.63 -34.39 7.36
N SER A 191 38.18 -34.40 6.11
CA SER A 191 38.52 -35.42 5.11
C SER A 191 40.00 -35.48 4.81
N ARG A 192 40.67 -34.32 4.71
CA ARG A 192 42.15 -34.30 4.53
C ARG A 192 42.91 -34.90 5.70
N ARG A 193 42.47 -34.65 6.94
CA ARG A 193 43.10 -35.27 8.14
C ARG A 193 42.92 -36.77 8.13
N LEU A 194 41.74 -37.29 7.83
CA LEU A 194 41.50 -38.72 7.75
C LEU A 194 42.33 -39.41 6.67
N SER A 195 42.50 -38.79 5.51
CA SER A 195 43.30 -39.31 4.41
C SER A 195 44.80 -39.40 4.79
N GLY A 196 45.29 -38.39 5.55
CA GLY A 196 46.69 -38.43 6.07
C GLY A 196 46.92 -39.52 7.09
N ASP A 197 45.96 -39.73 8.00
CA ASP A 197 46.06 -40.73 9.08
C ASP A 197 45.99 -42.19 8.59
N LEU A 198 45.47 -42.43 7.38
CA LEU A 198 45.40 -43.76 6.77
C LEU A 198 46.50 -44.00 5.71
N ALA A 199 46.70 -43.04 4.81
CA ALA A 199 47.59 -43.22 3.66
C ALA A 199 49.07 -43.27 4.07
N THR A 200 49.50 -42.51 5.06
CA THR A 200 50.89 -42.48 5.52
C THR A 200 51.36 -43.76 6.19
N PRO A 201 50.64 -44.34 7.17
CA PRO A 201 50.99 -45.61 7.77
C PRO A 201 50.95 -46.82 6.80
N MET A 202 49.94 -46.82 5.91
CA MET A 202 49.87 -47.89 4.88
C MET A 202 51.06 -47.82 3.91
N ALA A 203 51.51 -46.68 3.48
CA ALA A 203 52.69 -46.52 2.65
C ALA A 203 53.96 -46.97 3.39
N ALA A 204 54.07 -46.69 4.70
CA ALA A 204 55.18 -47.13 5.53
C ALA A 204 55.21 -48.64 5.71
N ILE A 205 54.06 -49.32 5.87
CA ILE A 205 53.96 -50.78 5.90
C ILE A 205 54.42 -51.41 4.58
N VAL A 206 53.99 -50.88 3.45
CA VAL A 206 54.40 -51.34 2.12
C VAL A 206 55.92 -51.19 1.92
N ASP A 207 56.49 -50.06 2.36
CA ASP A 207 57.94 -49.86 2.27
C ASP A 207 58.72 -50.80 3.17
N MET A 208 58.21 -51.06 4.37
CA MET A 208 58.75 -52.05 5.29
C MET A 208 58.77 -53.48 4.67
N MET A 209 57.66 -53.92 4.06
CA MET A 209 57.60 -55.20 3.34
C MET A 209 58.61 -55.25 2.18
N ARG A 210 58.78 -54.16 1.44
CA ARG A 210 59.78 -54.07 0.34
C ARG A 210 61.22 -54.13 0.82
N ARG A 211 61.53 -53.56 1.99
CA ARG A 211 62.85 -53.66 2.63
C ARG A 211 63.13 -55.06 3.10
N ILE A 212 62.18 -55.76 3.77
CA ILE A 212 62.27 -57.14 4.15
C ILE A 212 62.56 -58.04 2.93
N GLY A 213 61.83 -57.82 1.81
CA GLY A 213 62.04 -58.56 0.56
C GLY A 213 63.44 -58.33 -0.09
N LYS A 214 64.15 -57.29 0.30
CA LYS A 214 65.54 -56.96 -0.14
C LYS A 214 66.63 -57.46 0.84
N GLY A 215 66.23 -58.18 1.92
CA GLY A 215 67.17 -58.75 2.88
C GLY A 215 67.45 -57.84 4.10
N ASP A 216 66.73 -56.75 4.32
CA ASP A 216 66.81 -56.00 5.57
C ASP A 216 65.82 -56.53 6.57
N PHE A 217 66.25 -57.36 7.51
CA PHE A 217 65.41 -58.03 8.48
C PHE A 217 65.22 -57.26 9.80
N HIS A 218 65.68 -56.04 9.90
CA HIS A 218 65.54 -55.19 11.08
C HIS A 218 64.88 -53.81 10.79
N PRO A 219 63.82 -53.76 10.02
CA PRO A 219 63.10 -52.46 9.80
C PRO A 219 62.40 -52.03 11.09
N LYS A 220 62.27 -50.71 11.33
CA LYS A 220 61.45 -50.21 12.43
C LYS A 220 60.00 -50.29 12.06
N ALA A 221 59.14 -50.77 12.98
CA ALA A 221 57.66 -50.68 12.80
C ALA A 221 57.19 -49.25 12.65
N PRO A 222 56.30 -48.99 11.73
CA PRO A 222 55.72 -47.62 11.58
C PRO A 222 54.83 -47.28 12.78
N GLU A 223 54.98 -46.13 13.33
CA GLU A 223 54.07 -45.62 14.36
C GLU A 223 52.73 -45.19 13.71
N SER A 224 51.64 -45.79 14.19
CA SER A 224 50.29 -45.48 13.73
C SER A 224 49.35 -45.27 14.93
N ASN A 225 48.43 -44.29 14.85
CA ASN A 225 47.38 -44.11 15.83
C ASN A 225 46.22 -45.14 15.68
N ILE A 226 46.30 -46.00 14.67
CA ILE A 226 45.29 -47.04 14.39
C ILE A 226 45.85 -48.37 14.90
N HIS A 227 45.16 -48.97 15.88
CA HIS A 227 45.57 -50.12 16.58
C HIS A 227 45.86 -51.34 15.64
N GLU A 228 44.98 -51.52 14.65
CA GLU A 228 45.10 -52.61 13.67
C GLU A 228 46.35 -52.49 12.78
N LEU A 229 46.72 -51.24 12.43
CA LEU A 229 47.92 -51.00 11.63
C LEU A 229 49.21 -51.15 12.44
N GLN A 230 49.15 -50.82 13.74
CA GLN A 230 50.27 -51.03 14.65
C GLN A 230 50.50 -52.56 14.92
N GLU A 231 49.42 -53.28 15.06
CA GLU A 231 49.47 -54.78 15.25
C GLU A 231 50.01 -55.49 14.00
N MET A 232 49.57 -55.07 12.78
CA MET A 232 50.12 -55.51 11.52
C MET A 232 51.65 -55.27 11.41
N GLY A 233 52.06 -54.02 11.76
CA GLY A 233 53.49 -53.67 11.73
C GLY A 233 54.35 -54.51 12.70
N SER A 234 53.82 -54.84 13.88
CA SER A 234 54.51 -55.67 14.87
C SER A 234 54.53 -57.13 14.48
N ALA A 235 53.48 -57.69 13.86
CA ALA A 235 53.40 -59.07 13.39
C ALA A 235 54.35 -59.36 12.24
N LEU A 236 54.77 -58.37 11.47
CA LEU A 236 55.78 -58.55 10.40
C LEU A 236 57.23 -58.60 10.91
N LEU A 237 57.48 -58.33 12.19
CA LEU A 237 58.81 -58.35 12.82
C LEU A 237 59.10 -59.62 13.61
N HIS A 238 58.08 -60.45 13.76
CA HIS A 238 58.20 -61.77 14.34
C HIS A 238 58.18 -62.87 13.27
#